data_f7bf3632dd4bf6b242bb3a2708a9301b
#
_entry.id   f7bf3632dd4bf6b242bb3a2708a9301b
#
_cell.length_a   1.000
_cell.length_b   1.000
_cell.length_c   1.000
_cell.angle_alpha   90.00
_cell.angle_beta   90.00
_cell.angle_gamma   90.00
#
_symmetry.space_group_name_H-M   'P 1'
#
loop_
_entity.id
_entity.type
_entity.pdbx_description
1 polymer ?
#
loop_
_entity_poly.entity_id
_entity_poly.type
_entity_poly.pdbx_seq_one_letter_code
_entity_poly.pdbx_strand_id
1 'polypeptide(L)'
;ALTRKFGKGIVVSGFEHPSVQKPLERLAAMGCDVTVVNPKADGTLDMDQMLEHVDKNTILVACMMVNNEIGTRNDVEHLAAEVKRRNSRTLVHVDAVQAWMRVPIKLANIDTLSVSGHKIHAPKGIGALYLSDHIVQAFQPPYLGGEQERGMRPGTENLPYAMGMAAAATRLAKTMKSRDAAVRALNQRL
;
A
#
# COMPACT_ATOMS: atom_id res chain seq x y z
N ALA A 1 -12.17 5.65 -9.00
CA ALA A 1 -13.29 5.87 -8.07
C ALA A 1 -13.88 4.53 -7.68
N LEU A 2 -13.91 4.25 -6.37
CA LEU A 2 -14.62 3.08 -5.85
C LEU A 2 -16.09 3.25 -6.20
N THR A 3 -16.59 2.44 -7.13
CA THR A 3 -17.97 2.55 -7.55
C THR A 3 -18.86 1.94 -6.46
N ARG A 4 -19.73 2.73 -5.85
CA ARG A 4 -20.71 2.29 -4.84
C ARG A 4 -21.65 1.18 -5.33
N LYS A 5 -21.52 0.79 -6.60
CA LYS A 5 -22.33 -0.26 -7.25
C LYS A 5 -22.16 -1.63 -6.56
N PHE A 6 -20.99 -1.90 -5.96
CA PHE A 6 -20.67 -3.21 -5.41
C PHE A 6 -20.58 -3.24 -3.88
N GLY A 7 -20.73 -2.08 -3.23
CA GLY A 7 -20.65 -1.94 -1.79
C GLY A 7 -20.07 -0.58 -1.39
N LYS A 8 -19.89 -0.38 -0.09
CA LYS A 8 -19.33 0.85 0.50
C LYS A 8 -18.45 0.60 1.73
N GLY A 9 -18.27 -0.65 2.11
CA GLY A 9 -17.44 -1.03 3.25
C GLY A 9 -15.96 -0.90 2.95
N ILE A 10 -15.21 -0.30 3.86
CA ILE A 10 -13.76 -0.17 3.82
C ILE A 10 -13.21 -0.64 5.15
N VAL A 11 -12.21 -1.51 5.13
CA VAL A 11 -11.50 -1.98 6.34
C VAL A 11 -10.06 -1.48 6.26
N VAL A 12 -9.59 -0.84 7.30
CA VAL A 12 -8.25 -0.21 7.32
C VAL A 12 -7.55 -0.45 8.66
N SER A 13 -6.23 -0.62 8.62
CA SER A 13 -5.43 -0.69 9.83
C SER A 13 -5.35 0.67 10.54
N GLY A 14 -5.41 0.67 11.88
CA GLY A 14 -5.45 1.89 12.70
C GLY A 14 -4.11 2.62 12.83
N PHE A 15 -3.03 2.09 12.26
CA PHE A 15 -1.69 2.71 12.28
C PHE A 15 -1.19 3.15 10.90
N GLU A 16 -2.10 3.36 9.95
CA GLU A 16 -1.74 3.88 8.63
C GLU A 16 -1.14 5.29 8.69
N HIS A 17 -0.28 5.58 7.71
CA HIS A 17 0.20 6.94 7.53
C HIS A 17 -0.95 7.91 7.17
N PRO A 18 -0.89 9.20 7.53
CA PRO A 18 -1.93 10.19 7.19
C PRO A 18 -2.27 10.28 5.69
N SER A 19 -1.35 9.91 4.79
CA SER A 19 -1.62 9.82 3.35
C SER A 19 -2.65 8.74 2.96
N VAL A 20 -2.91 7.78 3.84
CA VAL A 20 -3.97 6.77 3.70
C VAL A 20 -5.18 7.15 4.55
N GLN A 21 -4.95 7.55 5.81
CA GLN A 21 -6.03 7.89 6.75
C GLN A 21 -6.91 9.04 6.24
N LYS A 22 -6.29 10.17 5.83
CA LYS A 22 -7.04 11.36 5.41
C LYS A 22 -7.94 11.16 4.19
N PRO A 23 -7.52 10.48 3.11
CA PRO A 23 -8.42 10.07 2.04
C PRO A 23 -9.59 9.18 2.51
N LEU A 24 -9.35 8.28 3.47
CA LEU A 24 -10.40 7.40 4.00
C LEU A 24 -11.40 8.16 4.86
N GLU A 25 -10.96 9.12 5.69
CA GLU A 25 -11.85 10.05 6.42
C GLU A 25 -12.77 10.81 5.44
N ARG A 26 -12.22 11.26 4.30
CA ARG A 26 -13.03 11.91 3.26
C ARG A 26 -14.04 10.94 2.62
N LEU A 27 -13.66 9.70 2.37
CA LEU A 27 -14.57 8.69 1.84
C LEU A 27 -15.68 8.37 2.84
N ALA A 28 -15.38 8.33 4.14
CA ALA A 28 -16.39 8.18 5.20
C ALA A 28 -17.39 9.35 5.17
N ALA A 29 -16.91 10.59 5.08
CA ALA A 29 -17.77 11.77 4.93
C ALA A 29 -18.63 11.75 3.67
N MET A 30 -18.22 11.02 2.63
CA MET A 30 -18.96 10.79 1.39
C MET A 30 -19.91 9.59 1.46
N GLY A 31 -20.03 8.94 2.65
CA GLY A 31 -20.97 7.86 2.94
C GLY A 31 -20.41 6.46 2.66
N CYS A 32 -19.08 6.26 2.68
CA CYS A 32 -18.50 4.93 2.83
C CYS A 32 -18.50 4.52 4.30
N ASP A 33 -18.65 3.22 4.55
CA ASP A 33 -18.59 2.64 5.89
C ASP A 33 -17.14 2.25 6.18
N VAL A 34 -16.39 3.10 6.89
CA VAL A 34 -14.97 2.87 7.18
C VAL A 34 -14.83 2.26 8.57
N THR A 35 -14.33 1.03 8.62
CA THR A 35 -13.96 0.31 9.84
C THR A 35 -12.45 0.40 10.04
N VAL A 36 -12.03 0.99 11.16
CA VAL A 36 -10.64 1.09 11.56
C VAL A 36 -10.33 -0.01 12.57
N VAL A 37 -9.36 -0.86 12.27
CA VAL A 37 -8.91 -1.95 13.16
C VAL A 37 -7.60 -1.55 13.82
N ASN A 38 -7.62 -1.36 15.14
CA ASN A 38 -6.44 -0.97 15.88
C ASN A 38 -5.42 -2.13 15.97
N PRO A 39 -4.11 -1.83 16.01
CA PRO A 39 -3.09 -2.85 16.23
C PRO A 39 -3.24 -3.47 17.62
N LYS A 40 -2.69 -4.67 17.79
CA LYS A 40 -2.52 -5.32 19.09
C LYS A 40 -1.55 -4.53 19.98
N ALA A 41 -1.49 -4.84 21.25
CA ALA A 41 -0.63 -4.17 22.22
C ALA A 41 0.87 -4.25 21.87
N ASP A 42 1.28 -5.28 21.13
CA ASP A 42 2.65 -5.45 20.63
C ASP A 42 2.91 -4.68 19.31
N GLY A 43 1.94 -3.90 18.83
CA GLY A 43 2.03 -3.14 17.59
C GLY A 43 1.83 -3.97 16.32
N THR A 44 1.49 -5.26 16.42
CA THR A 44 1.17 -6.08 15.24
C THR A 44 -0.28 -5.84 14.78
N LEU A 45 -0.54 -6.10 13.50
CA LEU A 45 -1.87 -6.05 12.94
C LEU A 45 -2.76 -7.13 13.59
N ASP A 46 -3.96 -6.75 14.01
CA ASP A 46 -5.01 -7.74 14.34
C ASP A 46 -5.67 -8.21 13.04
N MET A 47 -5.03 -9.21 12.42
CA MET A 47 -5.47 -9.75 11.14
C MET A 47 -6.84 -10.42 11.22
N ASP A 48 -7.10 -11.15 12.31
CA ASP A 48 -8.38 -11.84 12.51
C ASP A 48 -9.50 -10.81 12.58
N GLN A 49 -9.32 -9.76 13.38
CA GLN A 49 -10.28 -8.67 13.48
C GLN A 49 -10.48 -7.95 12.14
N MET A 50 -9.42 -7.68 11.36
CA MET A 50 -9.58 -7.12 10.01
C MET A 50 -10.42 -8.03 9.12
N LEU A 51 -10.15 -9.33 9.15
CA LEU A 51 -10.86 -10.30 8.33
C LEU A 51 -12.32 -10.48 8.75
N GLU A 52 -12.65 -10.37 10.04
CA GLU A 52 -14.03 -10.41 10.51
C GLU A 52 -14.93 -9.32 9.90
N HIS A 53 -14.34 -8.16 9.58
CA HIS A 53 -15.04 -7.05 8.94
C HIS A 53 -15.10 -7.15 7.40
N VAL A 54 -14.50 -8.19 6.80
CA VAL A 54 -14.57 -8.38 5.34
C VAL A 54 -15.79 -9.21 4.97
N ASP A 55 -16.73 -8.57 4.30
CA ASP A 55 -17.99 -9.16 3.82
C ASP A 55 -18.27 -8.84 2.34
N LYS A 56 -19.46 -9.19 1.86
CA LYS A 56 -19.89 -8.92 0.46
C LYS A 56 -20.02 -7.43 0.13
N ASN A 57 -20.15 -6.55 1.13
CA ASN A 57 -20.25 -5.10 0.99
C ASN A 57 -18.86 -4.43 1.04
N THR A 58 -17.82 -5.14 1.44
CA THR A 58 -16.46 -4.60 1.55
C THR A 58 -15.84 -4.42 0.16
N ILE A 59 -15.47 -3.19 -0.16
CA ILE A 59 -14.90 -2.82 -1.47
C ILE A 59 -13.38 -2.56 -1.40
N LEU A 60 -12.84 -2.28 -0.21
CA LEU A 60 -11.43 -1.99 -0.03
C LEU A 60 -10.96 -2.50 1.34
N VAL A 61 -9.80 -3.15 1.34
CA VAL A 61 -8.98 -3.37 2.53
C VAL A 61 -7.66 -2.62 2.33
N ALA A 62 -7.26 -1.79 3.29
CA ALA A 62 -6.00 -1.06 3.25
C ALA A 62 -5.14 -1.40 4.47
N CYS A 63 -3.87 -1.72 4.24
CA CYS A 63 -2.93 -2.05 5.30
C CYS A 63 -1.50 -1.71 4.90
N MET A 64 -0.76 -1.04 5.78
CA MET A 64 0.66 -0.84 5.54
C MET A 64 1.48 -2.09 5.87
N MET A 65 2.48 -2.37 5.03
CA MET A 65 3.33 -3.56 5.18
C MET A 65 4.36 -3.44 6.31
N VAL A 66 4.94 -2.24 6.47
CA VAL A 66 5.88 -1.94 7.57
C VAL A 66 5.51 -0.60 8.15
N ASN A 67 5.30 -0.55 9.46
CA ASN A 67 4.91 0.69 10.12
C ASN A 67 6.08 1.68 10.16
N ASN A 68 5.79 2.96 9.91
CA ASN A 68 6.79 4.01 9.80
C ASN A 68 7.34 4.50 11.16
N GLU A 69 6.66 4.22 12.25
CA GLU A 69 7.03 4.69 13.60
C GLU A 69 7.68 3.57 14.42
N ILE A 70 7.04 2.42 14.50
CA ILE A 70 7.46 1.30 15.35
C ILE A 70 8.18 0.18 14.58
N GLY A 71 8.17 0.22 13.22
CA GLY A 71 8.87 -0.76 12.38
C GLY A 71 8.23 -2.14 12.31
N THR A 72 7.08 -2.36 12.91
CA THR A 72 6.36 -3.64 12.85
C THR A 72 6.06 -4.02 11.40
N ARG A 73 6.35 -5.26 11.06
CA ARG A 73 6.05 -5.84 9.74
C ARG A 73 4.78 -6.67 9.80
N ASN A 74 3.83 -6.36 8.92
CA ASN A 74 2.57 -7.08 8.76
C ASN A 74 2.64 -8.08 7.61
N ASP A 75 2.00 -9.24 7.76
CA ASP A 75 1.87 -10.24 6.69
C ASP A 75 0.72 -9.86 5.76
N VAL A 76 0.96 -8.82 4.96
CA VAL A 76 -0.03 -8.32 4.00
C VAL A 76 -0.29 -9.31 2.85
N GLU A 77 0.64 -10.22 2.59
CA GLU A 77 0.48 -11.26 1.57
C GLU A 77 -0.58 -12.26 2.01
N HIS A 78 -0.52 -12.71 3.25
CA HIS A 78 -1.55 -13.58 3.85
C HIS A 78 -2.88 -12.84 3.98
N LEU A 79 -2.90 -11.61 4.49
CA LEU A 79 -4.10 -10.78 4.56
C LEU A 79 -4.77 -10.67 3.19
N ALA A 80 -4.01 -10.34 2.14
CA ALA A 80 -4.54 -10.20 0.78
C ALA A 80 -5.16 -11.51 0.26
N ALA A 81 -4.51 -12.65 0.48
CA ALA A 81 -5.04 -13.96 0.10
C ALA A 81 -6.37 -14.27 0.80
N GLU A 82 -6.45 -14.03 2.11
CA GLU A 82 -7.66 -14.27 2.89
C GLU A 82 -8.80 -13.31 2.53
N VAL A 83 -8.50 -12.04 2.27
CA VAL A 83 -9.49 -11.08 1.75
C VAL A 83 -10.08 -11.57 0.43
N LYS A 84 -9.25 -12.00 -0.51
CA LYS A 84 -9.71 -12.50 -1.82
C LYS A 84 -10.51 -13.80 -1.70
N ARG A 85 -10.18 -14.65 -0.74
CA ARG A 85 -10.95 -15.88 -0.44
C ARG A 85 -12.35 -15.55 0.08
N ARG A 86 -12.49 -14.53 0.94
CA ARG A 86 -13.78 -14.10 1.51
C ARG A 86 -14.63 -13.33 0.49
N ASN A 87 -14.02 -12.40 -0.22
CA ASN A 87 -14.67 -11.61 -1.27
C ASN A 87 -13.64 -11.24 -2.36
N SER A 88 -13.63 -11.96 -3.47
CA SER A 88 -12.69 -11.76 -4.58
C SER A 88 -12.79 -10.36 -5.22
N ARG A 89 -13.90 -9.64 -5.03
CA ARG A 89 -14.11 -8.29 -5.57
C ARG A 89 -13.53 -7.19 -4.67
N THR A 90 -13.24 -7.49 -3.39
CA THR A 90 -12.62 -6.52 -2.48
C THR A 90 -11.22 -6.17 -2.98
N LEU A 91 -10.96 -4.90 -3.16
CA LEU A 91 -9.62 -4.42 -3.51
C LEU A 91 -8.71 -4.43 -2.29
N VAL A 92 -7.44 -4.78 -2.49
CA VAL A 92 -6.41 -4.73 -1.46
C VAL A 92 -5.38 -3.68 -1.82
N HIS A 93 -5.28 -2.65 -1.00
CA HIS A 93 -4.24 -1.61 -1.07
C HIS A 93 -3.19 -1.84 -0.01
N VAL A 94 -1.91 -1.79 -0.41
CA VAL A 94 -0.78 -1.91 0.51
C VAL A 94 0.07 -0.64 0.44
N ASP A 95 0.25 0.05 1.57
CA ASP A 95 1.31 1.03 1.71
C ASP A 95 2.63 0.29 1.98
N ALA A 96 3.50 0.27 0.96
CA ALA A 96 4.81 -0.36 1.02
C ALA A 96 5.96 0.66 1.11
N VAL A 97 5.65 1.91 1.45
CA VAL A 97 6.65 3.00 1.50
C VAL A 97 7.83 2.66 2.40
N GLN A 98 7.60 2.01 3.53
CA GLN A 98 8.67 1.58 4.43
C GLN A 98 9.19 0.16 4.13
N ALA A 99 8.49 -0.63 3.33
CA ALA A 99 8.86 -2.00 2.98
C ALA A 99 9.73 -2.09 1.73
N TRP A 100 9.43 -1.27 0.72
CA TRP A 100 10.07 -1.34 -0.59
C TRP A 100 11.59 -1.19 -0.52
N MET A 101 12.30 -2.08 -1.21
CA MET A 101 13.77 -2.20 -1.19
C MET A 101 14.39 -2.49 0.20
N ARG A 102 13.57 -2.85 1.20
CA ARG A 102 14.04 -3.32 2.52
C ARG A 102 13.69 -4.78 2.77
N VAL A 103 12.47 -5.17 2.40
CA VAL A 103 11.99 -6.56 2.53
C VAL A 103 11.43 -7.05 1.20
N PRO A 104 11.44 -8.37 0.93
CA PRO A 104 10.77 -8.93 -0.24
C PRO A 104 9.28 -8.62 -0.23
N ILE A 105 8.73 -8.32 -1.40
CA ILE A 105 7.29 -8.07 -1.61
C ILE A 105 6.81 -9.00 -2.70
N LYS A 106 5.72 -9.73 -2.44
CA LYS A 106 5.00 -10.50 -3.45
C LYS A 106 3.68 -9.79 -3.75
N LEU A 107 3.38 -9.62 -5.02
CA LEU A 107 2.22 -8.87 -5.48
C LEU A 107 0.96 -9.73 -5.65
N ALA A 108 1.02 -11.04 -5.36
CA ALA A 108 -0.13 -11.91 -5.46
C ALA A 108 -1.28 -11.42 -4.58
N ASN A 109 -2.48 -11.30 -5.16
CA ASN A 109 -3.70 -10.81 -4.50
C ASN A 109 -3.66 -9.33 -4.03
N ILE A 110 -2.59 -8.59 -4.28
CA ILE A 110 -2.50 -7.16 -4.03
C ILE A 110 -2.94 -6.42 -5.30
N ASP A 111 -3.93 -5.55 -5.16
CA ASP A 111 -4.49 -4.80 -6.29
C ASP A 111 -3.75 -3.50 -6.55
N THR A 112 -3.36 -2.83 -5.47
CA THR A 112 -2.61 -1.57 -5.54
C THR A 112 -1.54 -1.52 -4.46
N LEU A 113 -0.37 -0.91 -4.78
CA LEU A 113 0.72 -0.76 -3.80
C LEU A 113 1.43 0.57 -4.02
N SER A 114 1.61 1.34 -2.95
CA SER A 114 2.28 2.64 -2.99
C SER A 114 3.71 2.56 -2.47
N VAL A 115 4.63 3.28 -3.14
CA VAL A 115 6.03 3.45 -2.73
C VAL A 115 6.48 4.89 -2.88
N SER A 116 7.49 5.30 -2.10
CA SER A 116 8.03 6.66 -2.13
C SER A 116 9.55 6.65 -2.26
N GLY A 117 10.07 7.43 -3.22
CA GLY A 117 11.50 7.45 -3.55
C GLY A 117 12.38 7.93 -2.40
N HIS A 118 11.96 8.96 -1.64
CA HIS A 118 12.79 9.51 -0.56
C HIS A 118 13.06 8.52 0.59
N LYS A 119 12.28 7.47 0.72
CA LYS A 119 12.50 6.42 1.73
C LYS A 119 13.57 5.41 1.31
N ILE A 120 14.00 5.45 0.05
CA ILE A 120 15.07 4.61 -0.50
C ILE A 120 16.26 5.45 -1.00
N HIS A 121 16.46 6.65 -0.43
CA HIS A 121 17.55 7.57 -0.79
C HIS A 121 17.48 8.16 -2.20
N ALA A 122 16.31 8.11 -2.85
CA ALA A 122 16.04 8.82 -4.09
C ALA A 122 15.63 10.28 -3.82
N PRO A 123 15.53 11.14 -4.84
CA PRO A 123 15.03 12.49 -4.66
C PRO A 123 13.65 12.54 -4.01
N LYS A 124 13.40 13.62 -3.26
CA LYS A 124 12.03 13.92 -2.78
C LYS A 124 11.14 14.32 -3.95
N GLY A 125 9.84 14.07 -3.85
CA GLY A 125 8.86 14.45 -4.89
C GLY A 125 8.66 13.40 -5.99
N ILE A 126 9.20 12.19 -5.83
CA ILE A 126 8.97 11.04 -6.72
C ILE A 126 8.49 9.83 -5.92
N GLY A 127 7.56 9.09 -6.48
CA GLY A 127 7.03 7.83 -5.97
C GLY A 127 6.42 7.03 -7.09
N ALA A 128 5.92 5.84 -6.79
CA ALA A 128 5.21 5.01 -7.75
C ALA A 128 4.00 4.35 -7.11
N LEU A 129 2.99 4.10 -7.93
CA LEU A 129 1.80 3.32 -7.58
C LEU A 129 1.76 2.10 -8.50
N TYR A 130 1.84 0.92 -7.92
CA TYR A 130 1.53 -0.32 -8.63
C TYR A 130 0.02 -0.47 -8.73
N LEU A 131 -0.43 -0.84 -9.90
CA LEU A 131 -1.81 -1.23 -10.19
C LEU A 131 -1.78 -2.61 -10.84
N SER A 132 -2.59 -3.54 -10.36
CA SER A 132 -2.77 -4.84 -11.02
C SER A 132 -3.52 -4.68 -12.35
N ASP A 133 -3.38 -5.63 -13.27
CA ASP A 133 -3.90 -5.50 -14.64
C ASP A 133 -5.41 -5.19 -14.70
N HIS A 134 -6.20 -5.83 -13.84
CA HIS A 134 -7.65 -5.57 -13.82
C HIS A 134 -8.00 -4.17 -13.26
N ILE A 135 -7.14 -3.60 -12.39
CA ILE A 135 -7.30 -2.22 -11.92
C ILE A 135 -6.92 -1.24 -13.03
N VAL A 136 -5.85 -1.49 -13.77
CA VAL A 136 -5.44 -0.64 -14.90
C VAL A 136 -6.57 -0.48 -15.90
N GLN A 137 -7.28 -1.55 -16.23
CA GLN A 137 -8.41 -1.52 -17.18
C GLN A 137 -9.62 -0.70 -16.67
N ALA A 138 -9.82 -0.64 -15.36
CA ALA A 138 -10.95 0.06 -14.73
C ALA A 138 -10.55 1.42 -14.12
N PHE A 139 -9.26 1.79 -14.19
CA PHE A 139 -8.75 2.98 -13.53
C PHE A 139 -9.33 4.26 -14.13
N GLN A 140 -9.87 5.09 -13.26
CA GLN A 140 -10.30 6.43 -13.62
C GLN A 140 -9.35 7.44 -12.99
N PRO A 141 -8.58 8.18 -13.81
CA PRO A 141 -7.59 9.12 -13.28
C PRO A 141 -8.26 10.21 -12.46
N PRO A 142 -7.70 10.56 -11.28
CA PRO A 142 -8.24 11.63 -10.43
C PRO A 142 -8.02 13.02 -11.02
N TYR A 143 -7.11 13.13 -11.99
CA TYR A 143 -6.80 14.37 -12.70
C TYR A 143 -6.94 14.12 -14.20
N LEU A 144 -7.43 15.12 -14.93
CA LEU A 144 -7.56 15.08 -16.38
C LEU A 144 -6.51 16.01 -17.02
N GLY A 145 -5.98 15.61 -18.18
CA GLY A 145 -4.96 16.38 -18.89
C GLY A 145 -4.36 15.59 -20.05
N GLY A 146 -3.04 15.65 -20.21
CA GLY A 146 -2.32 14.89 -21.23
C GLY A 146 -2.30 13.39 -21.01
N GLU A 147 -1.71 12.66 -21.97
CA GLU A 147 -1.72 11.19 -22.00
C GLU A 147 -0.51 10.55 -21.27
N GLN A 148 0.22 11.32 -20.47
CA GLN A 148 1.34 10.80 -19.69
C GLN A 148 0.89 9.66 -18.77
N GLU A 149 1.82 8.74 -18.48
CA GLU A 149 1.53 7.52 -17.70
C GLU A 149 0.30 6.76 -18.24
N ARG A 150 0.19 6.65 -19.59
CA ARG A 150 -0.95 6.00 -20.26
C ARG A 150 -2.30 6.67 -19.95
N GLY A 151 -2.33 7.98 -19.76
CA GLY A 151 -3.52 8.73 -19.37
C GLY A 151 -3.91 8.61 -17.89
N MET A 152 -3.15 7.87 -17.09
CA MET A 152 -3.47 7.66 -15.67
C MET A 152 -3.03 8.82 -14.77
N ARG A 153 -1.96 9.53 -15.16
CA ARG A 153 -1.45 10.68 -14.41
C ARG A 153 -0.88 11.72 -15.37
N PRO A 154 -1.62 12.79 -15.68
CA PRO A 154 -1.18 13.83 -16.60
C PRO A 154 -0.05 14.68 -16.02
N GLY A 155 0.63 15.39 -16.89
CA GLY A 155 1.77 16.25 -16.60
C GLY A 155 3.08 15.61 -17.00
N THR A 156 4.01 16.44 -17.54
CA THR A 156 5.32 15.99 -18.02
C THR A 156 6.05 15.20 -16.92
N GLU A 157 6.57 14.04 -17.29
CA GLU A 157 7.28 13.15 -16.39
C GLU A 157 8.57 13.79 -15.91
N ASN A 158 8.84 13.73 -14.60
CA ASN A 158 10.07 14.20 -14.01
C ASN A 158 11.19 13.16 -14.23
N LEU A 159 11.70 13.09 -15.47
CA LEU A 159 12.70 12.10 -15.85
C LEU A 159 13.95 12.10 -14.96
N PRO A 160 14.55 13.25 -14.57
CA PRO A 160 15.69 13.25 -13.67
C PRO A 160 15.39 12.55 -12.32
N TYR A 161 14.22 12.77 -11.76
CA TYR A 161 13.83 12.14 -10.48
C TYR A 161 13.51 10.67 -10.65
N ALA A 162 12.87 10.30 -11.75
CA ALA A 162 12.60 8.90 -12.09
C ALA A 162 13.91 8.11 -12.26
N MET A 163 14.90 8.67 -12.95
CA MET A 163 16.24 8.08 -13.08
C MET A 163 16.94 7.96 -11.71
N GLY A 164 16.86 8.99 -10.86
CA GLY A 164 17.38 8.94 -9.50
C GLY A 164 16.74 7.85 -8.65
N MET A 165 15.42 7.67 -8.76
CA MET A 165 14.67 6.62 -8.08
C MET A 165 15.07 5.23 -8.60
N ALA A 166 15.21 5.04 -9.91
CA ALA A 166 15.65 3.81 -10.52
C ALA A 166 17.08 3.43 -10.09
N ALA A 167 18.01 4.39 -10.07
CA ALA A 167 19.39 4.18 -9.62
C ALA A 167 19.42 3.75 -8.13
N ALA A 168 18.67 4.42 -7.26
CA ALA A 168 18.55 4.07 -5.85
C ALA A 168 17.98 2.65 -5.67
N ALA A 169 16.89 2.33 -6.35
CA ALA A 169 16.27 1.01 -6.29
C ALA A 169 17.24 -0.10 -6.76
N THR A 170 17.91 0.10 -7.89
CA THR A 170 18.88 -0.85 -8.43
C THR A 170 20.04 -1.10 -7.46
N ARG A 171 20.57 -0.04 -6.84
CA ARG A 171 21.63 -0.16 -5.83
C ARG A 171 21.17 -0.95 -4.61
N LEU A 172 19.98 -0.64 -4.10
CA LEU A 172 19.45 -1.27 -2.89
C LEU A 172 19.01 -2.72 -3.11
N ALA A 173 18.52 -3.06 -4.31
CA ALA A 173 18.16 -4.42 -4.65
C ALA A 173 19.35 -5.38 -4.53
N LYS A 174 20.56 -4.96 -4.92
CA LYS A 174 21.80 -5.76 -4.84
C LYS A 174 22.19 -6.13 -3.40
N THR A 175 21.82 -5.32 -2.42
CA THR A 175 22.20 -5.49 -1.02
C THR A 175 21.02 -5.77 -0.08
N MET A 176 19.83 -5.96 -0.60
CA MET A 176 18.61 -6.09 0.21
C MET A 176 18.71 -7.23 1.23
N LYS A 177 19.13 -8.43 0.80
CA LYS A 177 19.25 -9.60 1.68
C LYS A 177 20.25 -9.39 2.80
N SER A 178 21.44 -8.85 2.51
CA SER A 178 22.48 -8.61 3.51
C SER A 178 22.07 -7.52 4.51
N ARG A 179 21.37 -6.48 4.06
CA ARG A 179 20.87 -5.43 4.94
C ARG A 179 19.72 -5.93 5.84
N ASP A 180 18.79 -6.73 5.32
CA ASP A 180 17.73 -7.36 6.15
C ASP A 180 18.36 -8.24 7.24
N ALA A 181 19.34 -9.07 6.89
CA ALA A 181 20.05 -9.89 7.87
C ALA A 181 20.78 -9.05 8.95
N ALA A 182 21.44 -7.96 8.55
CA ALA A 182 22.12 -7.07 9.49
C ALA A 182 21.13 -6.38 10.46
N VAL A 183 19.98 -5.90 9.94
CA VAL A 183 18.93 -5.28 10.77
C VAL A 183 18.37 -6.29 11.77
N ARG A 184 18.07 -7.53 11.33
CA ARG A 184 17.59 -8.60 12.24
C ARG A 184 18.59 -8.92 13.34
N ALA A 185 19.88 -9.02 12.99
CA ALA A 185 20.93 -9.27 13.98
C ALA A 185 21.06 -8.13 15.01
N LEU A 186 20.83 -6.87 14.59
CA LEU A 186 20.81 -5.73 15.52
C LEU A 186 19.57 -5.77 16.42
N ASN A 187 18.40 -6.03 15.88
CA ASN A 187 17.15 -6.13 16.66
C ASN A 187 17.17 -7.25 17.72
N GLN A 188 17.90 -8.33 17.46
CA GLN A 188 18.07 -9.41 18.44
C GLN A 188 18.98 -9.03 19.63
N ARG A 189 19.72 -7.93 19.53
CA ARG A 189 20.64 -7.44 20.58
C ARG A 189 20.02 -6.36 21.46
N LEU A 190 18.87 -5.84 21.08
CA LEU A 190 18.06 -4.88 21.85
C LEU A 190 17.03 -5.59 22.69
#